data_be8f52966f1c28ae618e86fffd47248f
#
_entry.id   be8f52966f1c28ae618e86fffd47248f
#
_cell.length_a   1.000
_cell.length_b   1.000
_cell.length_c   1.000
_cell.angle_alpha   90.00
_cell.angle_beta   90.00
_cell.angle_gamma   90.00
#
_symmetry.space_group_name_H-M   'P 1'
#
loop_
_entity.id
_entity.type
_entity.pdbx_description
1 polymer ?
#
loop_
_entity_poly.entity_id
_entity_poly.type
_entity_poly.pdbx_seq_one_letter_code
_entity_poly.pdbx_strand_id
1 'polypeptide(L)'
;MKNNTLRALALLYGFTVISYASADDGVHAVHADSAEQTVSNGQTQPPVKFATIWADGEGATHVGHCRFEGLQFKSYAPPSAPQWIGVSPDEVESIAYAVLPPGYVGSWHHAPGPQWVITLSGKWSVETTDGTTLVQGPGEVQFNADSNSRPRSNDKRVGHVSRTVGSEPNVQLIIKLKPGVRTTGSCAN
;
A
#
# COMPACT_ATOMS: atom_id res chain seq x y z
N MET A 1 -4.56 17.28 72.62
CA MET A 1 -4.30 18.72 72.68
C MET A 1 -2.93 19.02 72.10
N LYS A 2 -2.88 19.56 70.86
CA LYS A 2 -1.78 20.42 70.33
C LYS A 2 -2.21 20.79 68.89
N ASN A 3 -2.60 22.04 68.74
CA ASN A 3 -2.93 22.70 67.50
C ASN A 3 -1.66 22.95 66.71
N ASN A 4 -1.65 22.60 65.44
CA ASN A 4 -0.68 23.09 64.48
C ASN A 4 -1.37 23.85 63.36
N THR A 5 -1.22 25.15 63.46
CA THR A 5 -1.66 26.16 62.48
C THR A 5 -0.69 26.13 61.30
N LEU A 6 -1.14 25.74 60.12
CA LEU A 6 -0.39 25.91 58.88
C LEU A 6 -0.71 27.29 58.28
N ARG A 7 0.32 28.14 58.14
CA ARG A 7 0.26 29.45 57.45
C ARG A 7 0.38 29.18 55.96
N ALA A 8 -0.63 29.58 55.21
CA ALA A 8 -0.58 29.63 53.76
C ALA A 8 0.16 30.89 53.28
N LEU A 9 1.20 30.72 52.48
CA LEU A 9 1.94 31.81 51.82
C LEU A 9 1.34 32.01 50.43
N ALA A 10 0.64 33.10 50.20
CA ALA A 10 0.10 33.49 48.91
C ALA A 10 1.18 34.19 48.08
N LEU A 11 1.59 33.57 46.98
CA LEU A 11 2.44 34.22 45.96
C LEU A 11 1.53 34.90 44.92
N LEU A 12 1.59 36.23 44.91
CA LEU A 12 0.97 37.06 43.89
C LEU A 12 1.84 37.07 42.62
N TYR A 13 1.38 36.43 41.56
CA TYR A 13 1.95 36.62 40.22
C TYR A 13 1.20 37.76 39.53
N GLY A 14 1.91 38.86 39.29
CA GLY A 14 1.43 39.99 38.50
C GLY A 14 1.40 39.60 37.01
N PHE A 15 0.23 39.57 36.41
CA PHE A 15 0.06 39.48 34.94
C PHE A 15 0.14 40.88 34.35
N THR A 16 1.19 41.13 33.58
CA THR A 16 1.29 42.33 32.73
C THR A 16 0.49 42.08 31.45
N VAL A 17 -0.62 42.77 31.29
CA VAL A 17 -1.41 42.72 30.04
C VAL A 17 -0.76 43.67 29.05
N ILE A 18 -0.17 43.12 27.99
CA ILE A 18 0.30 43.90 26.85
C ILE A 18 -0.88 44.00 25.86
N SER A 19 -1.44 45.18 25.73
CA SER A 19 -2.46 45.48 24.71
C SER A 19 -1.79 45.67 23.37
N TYR A 20 -2.07 44.78 22.40
CA TYR A 20 -1.74 45.01 21.00
C TYR A 20 -2.87 45.76 20.32
N ALA A 21 -2.54 46.91 19.73
CA ALA A 21 -3.44 47.68 18.89
C ALA A 21 -3.71 46.89 17.59
N SER A 22 -4.98 46.66 17.27
CA SER A 22 -5.41 46.14 15.99
C SER A 22 -5.22 47.19 14.90
N ALA A 23 -4.31 46.97 13.97
CA ALA A 23 -4.34 47.64 12.67
C ALA A 23 -5.25 46.83 11.73
N ASP A 24 -6.31 47.45 11.30
CA ASP A 24 -7.24 46.95 10.29
C ASP A 24 -6.62 47.24 8.93
N ASP A 25 -5.96 46.22 8.36
CA ASP A 25 -5.53 46.24 6.95
C ASP A 25 -6.25 45.16 6.20
N GLY A 26 -7.09 45.59 5.27
CA GLY A 26 -7.89 44.76 4.39
C GLY A 26 -7.04 43.74 3.65
N VAL A 27 -7.14 42.47 4.07
CA VAL A 27 -6.53 41.34 3.35
C VAL A 27 -7.47 40.94 2.24
N HIS A 28 -7.13 41.33 1.02
CA HIS A 28 -7.65 40.68 -0.17
C HIS A 28 -7.34 39.18 -0.08
N ALA A 29 -8.39 38.35 -0.05
CA ALA A 29 -8.26 36.92 -0.19
C ALA A 29 -7.64 36.62 -1.56
N VAL A 30 -6.34 36.37 -1.60
CA VAL A 30 -5.69 35.71 -2.72
C VAL A 30 -6.10 34.26 -2.64
N HIS A 31 -6.98 33.82 -3.53
CA HIS A 31 -7.14 32.42 -3.83
C HIS A 31 -5.79 31.90 -4.26
N ALA A 32 -5.10 31.24 -3.35
CA ALA A 32 -3.94 30.43 -3.68
C ALA A 32 -4.48 29.21 -4.47
N ASP A 33 -4.44 29.36 -5.77
CA ASP A 33 -4.53 28.25 -6.71
C ASP A 33 -3.30 27.38 -6.43
N SER A 34 -3.48 26.33 -5.64
CA SER A 34 -2.44 25.35 -5.36
C SER A 34 -2.25 24.50 -6.59
N ALA A 35 -1.59 25.07 -7.60
CA ALA A 35 -0.99 24.32 -8.67
C ALA A 35 -0.01 23.32 -8.03
N GLU A 36 -0.38 22.06 -8.05
CA GLU A 36 0.45 20.92 -7.67
C GLU A 36 1.73 20.97 -8.51
N GLN A 37 2.78 21.61 -7.97
CA GLN A 37 4.06 21.67 -8.64
C GLN A 37 4.66 20.26 -8.66
N THR A 38 4.51 19.57 -9.77
CA THR A 38 5.33 18.41 -10.11
C THR A 38 6.77 18.92 -10.31
N VAL A 39 7.54 18.96 -9.23
CA VAL A 39 8.96 19.29 -9.28
C VAL A 39 9.70 18.05 -9.81
N SER A 40 9.84 17.96 -11.12
CA SER A 40 10.76 17.02 -11.73
C SER A 40 12.18 17.61 -11.65
N ASN A 41 12.86 17.32 -10.54
CA ASN A 41 14.27 17.72 -10.35
C ASN A 41 15.25 16.88 -11.17
N GLY A 42 14.89 16.46 -12.37
CA GLY A 42 15.75 15.60 -13.20
C GLY A 42 16.01 14.20 -12.59
N GLN A 43 15.32 13.83 -11.54
CA GLN A 43 15.46 12.50 -10.94
C GLN A 43 14.70 11.47 -11.76
N THR A 44 15.40 10.39 -12.09
CA THR A 44 14.79 9.23 -12.76
C THR A 44 14.14 8.31 -11.72
N GLN A 45 12.93 7.85 -12.00
CA GLN A 45 12.27 6.85 -11.15
C GLN A 45 13.15 5.60 -11.01
N PRO A 46 13.45 5.12 -9.79
CA PRO A 46 14.18 3.88 -9.62
C PRO A 46 13.35 2.69 -10.14
N PRO A 47 13.99 1.65 -10.71
CA PRO A 47 13.27 0.47 -11.19
C PRO A 47 12.77 -0.35 -10.00
N VAL A 48 11.48 -0.26 -9.71
CA VAL A 48 10.81 -1.10 -8.70
C VAL A 48 10.07 -2.23 -9.42
N LYS A 49 10.47 -3.48 -9.13
CA LYS A 49 9.91 -4.68 -9.75
C LYS A 49 8.80 -5.27 -8.91
N PHE A 50 7.86 -5.95 -9.57
CA PHE A 50 6.86 -6.80 -8.94
C PHE A 50 6.49 -7.97 -9.86
N ALA A 51 5.92 -9.03 -9.29
CA ALA A 51 5.31 -10.10 -10.05
C ALA A 51 3.82 -9.83 -10.26
N THR A 52 3.23 -10.36 -11.31
CA THR A 52 1.76 -10.36 -11.48
C THR A 52 1.25 -11.76 -11.74
N ILE A 53 0.06 -12.04 -11.21
CA ILE A 53 -0.75 -13.20 -11.60
C ILE A 53 -1.91 -12.64 -12.41
N TRP A 54 -2.04 -13.08 -13.65
CA TRP A 54 -3.05 -12.59 -14.59
C TRP A 54 -3.70 -13.72 -15.35
N ALA A 55 -4.91 -13.52 -15.87
CA ALA A 55 -5.60 -14.49 -16.69
C ALA A 55 -5.72 -14.00 -18.14
N ASP A 56 -5.48 -14.93 -19.07
CA ASP A 56 -5.62 -14.69 -20.50
C ASP A 56 -7.08 -14.70 -20.98
N GLY A 57 -7.27 -14.49 -22.28
CA GLY A 57 -8.59 -14.50 -22.93
C GLY A 57 -9.30 -15.87 -22.86
N GLU A 58 -8.58 -16.97 -22.63
CA GLU A 58 -9.12 -18.32 -22.48
C GLU A 58 -9.43 -18.66 -21.02
N GLY A 59 -8.96 -17.86 -20.07
CA GLY A 59 -9.17 -18.06 -18.64
C GLY A 59 -8.05 -18.82 -17.93
N ALA A 60 -6.96 -19.15 -18.63
CA ALA A 60 -5.75 -19.67 -17.99
C ALA A 60 -5.02 -18.56 -17.25
N THR A 61 -4.34 -18.95 -16.17
CA THR A 61 -3.55 -18.00 -15.39
C THR A 61 -2.06 -18.19 -15.58
N HIS A 62 -1.34 -17.10 -15.50
CA HIS A 62 0.07 -16.98 -15.81
C HIS A 62 0.78 -16.10 -14.77
N VAL A 63 2.08 -16.29 -14.64
CA VAL A 63 2.99 -15.39 -13.91
C VAL A 63 3.61 -14.42 -14.92
N GLY A 64 3.59 -13.11 -14.60
CA GLY A 64 4.32 -12.07 -15.32
C GLY A 64 5.28 -11.35 -14.40
N HIS A 65 6.30 -10.70 -14.99
CA HIS A 65 7.26 -9.86 -14.28
C HIS A 65 7.16 -8.42 -14.76
N CYS A 66 6.89 -7.52 -13.84
CA CYS A 66 6.55 -6.14 -14.14
C CYS A 66 7.49 -5.15 -13.44
N ARG A 67 7.40 -3.89 -13.85
CA ARG A 67 8.02 -2.76 -13.17
C ARG A 67 6.97 -1.70 -12.94
N PHE A 68 7.05 -1.02 -11.80
CA PHE A 68 6.25 0.19 -11.59
C PHE A 68 6.69 1.27 -12.56
N GLU A 69 5.72 1.88 -13.23
CA GLU A 69 5.90 3.06 -14.06
C GLU A 69 4.93 4.15 -13.58
N GLY A 70 5.28 5.41 -13.84
CA GLY A 70 4.39 6.53 -13.52
C GLY A 70 4.26 6.85 -12.03
N LEU A 71 5.22 6.42 -11.18
CA LEU A 71 5.29 6.91 -9.82
C LEU A 71 5.52 8.42 -9.83
N GLN A 72 4.85 9.14 -8.94
CA GLN A 72 4.95 10.58 -8.81
C GLN A 72 6.00 10.94 -7.77
N PHE A 73 6.93 11.83 -8.13
CA PHE A 73 7.92 12.36 -7.18
C PHE A 73 7.35 13.56 -6.44
N LYS A 74 6.81 13.33 -5.25
CA LYS A 74 6.18 14.36 -4.44
C LYS A 74 6.33 14.12 -2.94
N SER A 75 6.08 15.14 -2.13
CA SER A 75 5.96 14.97 -0.68
C SER A 75 4.72 14.13 -0.36
N TYR A 76 4.89 13.09 0.45
CA TYR A 76 3.77 12.29 0.94
C TYR A 76 2.94 13.04 1.98
N ALA A 77 3.63 13.74 2.88
CA ALA A 77 3.01 14.54 3.94
C ALA A 77 3.91 15.78 4.22
N PRO A 78 3.58 16.97 3.68
CA PRO A 78 4.38 18.17 3.91
C PRO A 78 4.57 18.43 5.42
N PRO A 79 5.80 18.79 5.87
CA PRO A 79 6.96 19.21 5.10
C PRO A 79 7.97 18.08 4.76
N SER A 80 7.57 16.82 4.66
CA SER A 80 8.49 15.72 4.31
C SER A 80 9.16 15.95 2.95
N ALA A 81 10.40 15.47 2.82
CA ALA A 81 11.09 15.51 1.52
C ALA A 81 10.30 14.71 0.46
N PRO A 82 10.38 15.10 -0.84
CA PRO A 82 9.76 14.35 -1.92
C PRO A 82 10.30 12.93 -2.01
N GLN A 83 9.41 12.01 -2.40
CA GLN A 83 9.69 10.60 -2.64
C GLN A 83 8.81 10.08 -3.78
N TRP A 84 9.16 8.93 -4.35
CA TRP A 84 8.36 8.30 -5.40
C TRP A 84 7.12 7.65 -4.79
N ILE A 85 5.93 8.11 -5.19
CA ILE A 85 4.63 7.68 -4.67
C ILE A 85 3.85 6.99 -5.79
N GLY A 86 3.35 5.80 -5.50
CA GLY A 86 2.37 5.09 -6.31
C GLY A 86 1.15 4.73 -5.46
N VAL A 87 0.14 4.16 -6.07
CA VAL A 87 -1.13 3.71 -5.46
C VAL A 87 -1.83 4.82 -4.67
N SER A 88 -2.87 5.38 -5.24
CA SER A 88 -3.69 6.38 -4.56
C SER A 88 -4.47 5.74 -3.40
N PRO A 89 -4.56 6.38 -2.22
CA PRO A 89 -5.47 5.94 -1.16
C PRO A 89 -6.92 5.77 -1.63
N ASP A 90 -7.36 6.59 -2.58
CA ASP A 90 -8.71 6.53 -3.14
C ASP A 90 -8.97 5.27 -3.97
N GLU A 91 -7.93 4.57 -4.39
CA GLU A 91 -8.02 3.29 -5.12
C GLU A 91 -8.17 2.09 -4.18
N VAL A 92 -7.88 2.26 -2.88
CA VAL A 92 -7.91 1.17 -1.90
C VAL A 92 -9.35 0.88 -1.48
N GLU A 93 -9.74 -0.40 -1.54
CA GLU A 93 -11.01 -0.90 -1.00
C GLU A 93 -10.83 -1.40 0.43
N SER A 94 -9.79 -2.21 0.68
CA SER A 94 -9.49 -2.75 2.01
C SER A 94 -8.02 -3.13 2.16
N ILE A 95 -7.59 -3.22 3.41
CA ILE A 95 -6.26 -3.70 3.79
C ILE A 95 -6.43 -4.86 4.77
N ALA A 96 -5.70 -5.94 4.54
CA ALA A 96 -5.69 -7.11 5.43
C ALA A 96 -4.25 -7.50 5.79
N TYR A 97 -4.06 -7.88 7.04
CA TYR A 97 -2.85 -8.53 7.53
C TYR A 97 -3.14 -10.03 7.60
N ALA A 98 -2.46 -10.83 6.81
CA ALA A 98 -2.71 -12.26 6.69
C ALA A 98 -1.49 -13.07 7.17
N VAL A 99 -1.76 -14.21 7.83
CA VAL A 99 -0.73 -15.15 8.26
C VAL A 99 -1.10 -16.54 7.75
N LEU A 100 -0.23 -17.08 6.91
CA LEU A 100 -0.32 -18.45 6.44
C LEU A 100 0.57 -19.33 7.33
N PRO A 101 0.02 -20.30 8.09
CA PRO A 101 0.83 -21.13 8.97
C PRO A 101 1.79 -22.03 8.17
N PRO A 102 2.84 -22.58 8.79
CA PRO A 102 3.67 -23.61 8.17
C PRO A 102 2.83 -24.77 7.65
N GLY A 103 3.15 -25.25 6.45
CA GLY A 103 2.40 -26.34 5.81
C GLY A 103 1.04 -25.93 5.22
N TYR A 104 0.70 -24.66 5.22
CA TYR A 104 -0.53 -24.19 4.57
C TYR A 104 -0.54 -24.54 3.08
N VAL A 105 -1.65 -25.10 2.63
CA VAL A 105 -1.97 -25.32 1.22
C VAL A 105 -3.39 -24.82 0.98
N GLY A 106 -3.53 -23.80 0.17
CA GLY A 106 -4.81 -23.23 -0.22
C GLY A 106 -5.55 -24.11 -1.24
N SER A 107 -6.77 -23.70 -1.56
CA SER A 107 -7.51 -24.23 -2.71
C SER A 107 -7.26 -23.38 -3.94
N TRP A 108 -7.51 -23.92 -5.13
CA TRP A 108 -7.53 -23.15 -6.36
C TRP A 108 -8.63 -22.10 -6.31
N HIS A 109 -8.26 -20.84 -6.49
CA HIS A 109 -9.18 -19.70 -6.47
C HIS A 109 -8.58 -18.51 -7.24
N HIS A 110 -9.43 -17.66 -7.78
CA HIS A 110 -8.99 -16.35 -8.30
C HIS A 110 -9.04 -15.31 -7.19
N ALA A 111 -8.28 -14.24 -7.35
CA ALA A 111 -8.36 -13.09 -6.45
C ALA A 111 -9.77 -12.46 -6.48
N PRO A 112 -10.29 -11.98 -5.34
CA PRO A 112 -11.62 -11.37 -5.26
C PRO A 112 -11.73 -10.02 -5.99
N GLY A 113 -10.64 -9.54 -6.56
CA GLY A 113 -10.47 -8.30 -7.30
C GLY A 113 -8.99 -7.97 -7.44
N PRO A 114 -8.64 -6.85 -8.06
CA PRO A 114 -7.25 -6.43 -8.17
C PRO A 114 -6.68 -6.18 -6.77
N GLN A 115 -5.50 -6.75 -6.48
CA GLN A 115 -4.89 -6.61 -5.15
C GLN A 115 -3.38 -6.71 -5.20
N TRP A 116 -2.74 -5.95 -4.33
CA TRP A 116 -1.33 -6.10 -4.00
C TRP A 116 -1.17 -7.08 -2.86
N VAL A 117 -0.18 -7.98 -2.96
CA VAL A 117 0.27 -8.86 -1.88
C VAL A 117 1.73 -8.58 -1.63
N ILE A 118 2.06 -8.13 -0.43
CA ILE A 118 3.41 -7.80 -0.02
C ILE A 118 3.84 -8.81 1.03
N THR A 119 4.92 -9.56 0.75
CA THR A 119 5.48 -10.50 1.71
C THR A 119 6.28 -9.75 2.77
N LEU A 120 5.85 -9.84 4.03
CA LEU A 120 6.51 -9.19 5.18
C LEU A 120 7.56 -10.11 5.80
N SER A 121 7.23 -11.42 5.97
CA SER A 121 8.16 -12.42 6.50
C SER A 121 7.79 -13.83 6.01
N GLY A 122 8.70 -14.78 6.20
CA GLY A 122 8.55 -16.14 5.69
C GLY A 122 8.59 -16.21 4.17
N LYS A 123 8.24 -17.38 3.62
CA LYS A 123 8.16 -17.61 2.17
C LYS A 123 6.86 -18.29 1.81
N TRP A 124 6.37 -18.03 0.62
CA TRP A 124 5.21 -18.68 0.05
C TRP A 124 5.38 -18.90 -1.45
N SER A 125 4.59 -19.77 -2.02
CA SER A 125 4.53 -19.99 -3.46
C SER A 125 3.12 -19.84 -3.98
N VAL A 126 3.03 -19.39 -5.22
CA VAL A 126 1.81 -19.32 -6.02
C VAL A 126 2.02 -20.18 -7.25
N GLU A 127 1.10 -21.09 -7.52
CA GLU A 127 1.07 -21.89 -8.75
C GLU A 127 -0.12 -21.46 -9.60
N THR A 128 0.10 -21.18 -10.87
CA THR A 128 -0.91 -20.80 -11.86
C THR A 128 -1.39 -21.99 -12.67
N THR A 129 -2.53 -21.85 -13.39
CA THR A 129 -3.13 -22.98 -14.11
C THR A 129 -2.31 -23.45 -15.31
N ASP A 130 -1.36 -22.65 -15.79
CA ASP A 130 -0.37 -23.06 -16.80
C ASP A 130 0.76 -23.93 -16.22
N GLY A 131 0.78 -24.13 -14.89
CA GLY A 131 1.78 -24.92 -14.18
C GLY A 131 3.00 -24.12 -13.72
N THR A 132 3.05 -22.81 -13.97
CA THR A 132 4.14 -21.96 -13.49
C THR A 132 4.03 -21.77 -11.98
N THR A 133 5.15 -21.87 -11.28
CA THR A 133 5.23 -21.62 -9.83
C THR A 133 6.17 -20.47 -9.54
N LEU A 134 5.67 -19.49 -8.81
CA LEU A 134 6.44 -18.36 -8.29
C LEU A 134 6.65 -18.54 -6.78
N VAL A 135 7.90 -18.44 -6.32
CA VAL A 135 8.22 -18.42 -4.88
C VAL A 135 8.61 -17.00 -4.50
N GLN A 136 8.06 -16.53 -3.40
CA GLN A 136 8.26 -15.16 -2.91
C GLN A 136 8.66 -15.14 -1.44
N GLY A 137 9.54 -14.20 -1.10
CA GLY A 137 10.04 -13.95 0.24
C GLY A 137 9.87 -12.49 0.68
N PRO A 138 10.44 -12.11 1.83
CA PRO A 138 10.27 -10.78 2.40
C PRO A 138 10.67 -9.65 1.44
N GLY A 139 9.84 -8.62 1.33
CA GLY A 139 10.04 -7.48 0.45
C GLY A 139 9.59 -7.69 -1.00
N GLU A 140 9.24 -8.92 -1.38
CA GLU A 140 8.71 -9.17 -2.72
C GLU A 140 7.22 -8.83 -2.79
N VAL A 141 6.83 -8.27 -3.93
CA VAL A 141 5.51 -7.71 -4.19
C VAL A 141 4.87 -8.43 -5.36
N GLN A 142 3.61 -8.81 -5.21
CA GLN A 142 2.79 -9.41 -6.25
C GLN A 142 1.53 -8.60 -6.47
N PHE A 143 1.12 -8.49 -7.72
CA PHE A 143 -0.19 -7.97 -8.10
C PHE A 143 -1.07 -9.08 -8.66
N ASN A 144 -2.23 -9.29 -8.07
CA ASN A 144 -3.20 -10.26 -8.56
C ASN A 144 -4.21 -9.57 -9.47
N ALA A 145 -4.27 -10.00 -10.72
CA ALA A 145 -5.17 -9.52 -11.77
C ALA A 145 -5.91 -10.68 -12.45
N ASP A 146 -6.08 -11.81 -11.75
CA ASP A 146 -6.61 -13.05 -12.26
C ASP A 146 -8.11 -13.27 -11.98
N SER A 147 -8.82 -12.23 -11.55
CA SER A 147 -10.25 -12.30 -11.21
C SER A 147 -11.17 -12.73 -12.38
N ASN A 148 -10.68 -12.64 -13.62
CA ASN A 148 -11.36 -13.10 -14.82
C ASN A 148 -11.00 -14.54 -15.22
N SER A 149 -10.21 -15.27 -14.42
CA SER A 149 -9.93 -16.67 -14.62
C SER A 149 -11.21 -17.51 -14.58
N ARG A 150 -11.29 -18.48 -15.47
CA ARG A 150 -12.46 -19.37 -15.59
C ARG A 150 -12.07 -20.79 -15.95
N PRO A 151 -12.92 -21.78 -15.63
CA PRO A 151 -12.66 -23.17 -16.02
C PRO A 151 -12.57 -23.32 -17.53
N ARG A 152 -11.67 -24.16 -17.99
CA ARG A 152 -11.51 -24.56 -19.39
C ARG A 152 -12.06 -25.98 -19.62
N SER A 153 -12.22 -26.37 -20.87
CA SER A 153 -12.77 -27.72 -21.21
C SER A 153 -11.95 -28.86 -20.60
N ASN A 154 -10.62 -28.74 -20.62
CA ASN A 154 -9.64 -29.73 -20.19
C ASN A 154 -9.04 -29.45 -18.80
N ASP A 155 -9.34 -28.30 -18.20
CA ASP A 155 -8.80 -27.89 -16.89
C ASP A 155 -9.85 -27.11 -16.09
N LYS A 156 -10.27 -27.64 -14.95
CA LYS A 156 -11.29 -27.04 -14.09
C LYS A 156 -10.71 -26.13 -13.02
N ARG A 157 -9.39 -26.05 -12.91
CA ARG A 157 -8.72 -25.10 -11.99
C ARG A 157 -8.99 -23.68 -12.45
N VAL A 158 -9.13 -22.77 -11.47
CA VAL A 158 -9.28 -21.32 -11.68
C VAL A 158 -8.31 -20.56 -10.81
N GLY A 159 -7.81 -19.46 -11.32
CA GLY A 159 -6.94 -18.57 -10.57
C GLY A 159 -5.59 -19.23 -10.24
N HIS A 160 -5.30 -19.28 -8.98
CA HIS A 160 -4.03 -19.79 -8.47
C HIS A 160 -4.23 -20.59 -7.18
N VAL A 161 -3.19 -21.31 -6.78
CA VAL A 161 -3.11 -21.94 -5.46
C VAL A 161 -1.88 -21.47 -4.73
N SER A 162 -2.06 -21.11 -3.46
CA SER A 162 -0.99 -20.58 -2.60
C SER A 162 -0.56 -21.63 -1.57
N ARG A 163 0.75 -21.67 -1.27
CA ARG A 163 1.33 -22.56 -0.26
C ARG A 163 2.41 -21.85 0.54
N THR A 164 2.50 -22.13 1.84
CA THR A 164 3.67 -21.73 2.63
C THR A 164 4.88 -22.59 2.23
N VAL A 165 6.04 -21.97 2.13
CA VAL A 165 7.32 -22.62 1.80
C VAL A 165 8.26 -22.56 3.01
N GLY A 166 8.73 -23.73 3.45
CA GLY A 166 9.61 -23.85 4.62
C GLY A 166 8.85 -24.05 5.93
N SER A 167 9.53 -23.86 7.04
CA SER A 167 9.03 -24.12 8.40
C SER A 167 8.49 -22.91 9.13
N GLU A 168 8.67 -21.72 8.55
CA GLU A 168 8.23 -20.46 9.15
C GLU A 168 6.86 -20.04 8.59
N PRO A 169 6.00 -19.39 9.38
CA PRO A 169 4.77 -18.82 8.87
C PRO A 169 5.08 -17.72 7.87
N ASN A 170 4.27 -17.65 6.81
CA ASN A 170 4.35 -16.53 5.88
C ASN A 170 3.38 -15.43 6.32
N VAL A 171 3.89 -14.21 6.45
CA VAL A 171 3.12 -13.02 6.82
C VAL A 171 3.03 -12.09 5.63
N GLN A 172 1.82 -11.65 5.34
CA GLN A 172 1.50 -10.81 4.18
C GLN A 172 0.70 -9.57 4.58
N LEU A 173 0.93 -8.48 3.85
CA LEU A 173 0.01 -7.35 3.77
C LEU A 173 -0.69 -7.42 2.42
N ILE A 174 -2.02 -7.48 2.45
CA ILE A 174 -2.86 -7.53 1.25
C ILE A 174 -3.60 -6.21 1.14
N ILE A 175 -3.43 -5.52 0.02
CA ILE A 175 -4.12 -4.26 -0.29
C ILE A 175 -5.05 -4.53 -1.47
N LYS A 176 -6.33 -4.72 -1.18
CA LYS A 176 -7.35 -4.87 -2.21
C LYS A 176 -7.73 -3.52 -2.78
N LEU A 177 -7.77 -3.44 -4.10
CA LEU A 177 -8.14 -2.23 -4.82
C LEU A 177 -9.59 -2.30 -5.29
N LYS A 178 -10.16 -1.13 -5.55
CA LYS A 178 -11.50 -0.99 -6.11
C LYS A 178 -11.59 -1.65 -7.49
N PRO A 179 -12.77 -2.16 -7.88
CA PRO A 179 -12.97 -2.74 -9.20
C PRO A 179 -12.55 -1.76 -10.32
N GLY A 180 -11.87 -2.29 -11.34
CA GLY A 180 -11.42 -1.52 -12.49
C GLY A 180 -10.08 -0.80 -12.32
N VAL A 181 -9.52 -0.75 -11.12
CA VAL A 181 -8.16 -0.25 -10.91
C VAL A 181 -7.17 -1.21 -11.56
N ARG A 182 -6.25 -0.64 -12.34
CA ARG A 182 -5.17 -1.37 -13.00
C ARG A 182 -3.84 -0.85 -12.51
N THR A 183 -2.83 -1.71 -12.47
CA THR A 183 -1.48 -1.23 -12.22
C THR A 183 -0.99 -0.42 -13.40
N THR A 184 -0.26 0.66 -13.10
CA THR A 184 0.60 1.31 -14.08
C THR A 184 1.92 0.55 -14.07
N GLY A 185 2.24 -0.14 -15.16
CA GLY A 185 3.51 -0.87 -15.26
C GLY A 185 3.64 -1.61 -16.58
N SER A 186 4.83 -1.70 -17.08
CA SER A 186 5.17 -2.57 -18.19
C SER A 186 5.50 -3.96 -17.64
N CYS A 187 4.86 -4.98 -18.21
CA CYS A 187 5.10 -6.38 -17.86
C CYS A 187 5.75 -7.10 -19.03
N ALA A 188 6.80 -7.87 -18.73
CA ALA A 188 7.32 -8.87 -19.64
C ALA A 188 6.61 -10.20 -19.32
N ASN A 189 6.05 -10.78 -20.33
CA ASN A 189 5.45 -12.13 -20.30
C ASN A 189 6.54 -13.20 -20.51
#